data_92993a754b0f047d81d6cb724ee7005d
#
_entry.id   92993a754b0f047d81d6cb724ee7005d
#
_cell.length_a   1.000
_cell.length_b   1.000
_cell.length_c   1.000
_cell.angle_alpha   90.00
_cell.angle_beta   90.00
_cell.angle_gamma   90.00
#
_symmetry.space_group_name_H-M   'P 1'
#
loop_
_entity.id
_entity.type
_entity.pdbx_description
1 polymer ?
#
loop_
_entity_poly.entity_id
_entity_poly.type
_entity_poly.pdbx_seq_one_letter_code
_entity_poly.pdbx_strand_id
1 'polypeptide(L)'
;MRWKRTAALLLTMCMLLSLCACGGQTGSKSPDPQNTQQDTPNPTETPDAPDTGTEDPFGTGEPTGTDTPGGENAPPTLPAVHGDAQTLSLQKQLYGLYDWDDDALLVQSEFSHVTLWQNDTAKYPELAEALNQTANMVKRSMEDEYDNLCATAREELPWAGENLETSVSTLDIQVRRADSVVLSLLSDSYSDYGWIEDFRGMHGTNYDAQTGLELALGDVVDVNNDLADAVANELNSHQWAGDFDYRDAVQAYFANTPYDGFSWTLDYNGVTFYFADGDLTELGDGRQTATVSFAEYPQLFEEKYTAVPDAYMVELPLDSSYFTDLDGDDDLEELNVTGYFDSDVGMYTKFGIYADADGSYHYEDCFADGFIPYYVKTADGRHYLYLFCEQDEGSGPIPMMLLVVFDISGGRITRVGEMNTAPGYIPDGIYRVPTDPMEFYLDDFDSMAQEMMAFTVGPTGLPEQK
;
A
#
# COMPACT_ATOMS: atom_id res chain seq x y z
N MET A 1 0.50 27.43 -26.73
CA MET A 1 -0.43 26.33 -27.01
C MET A 1 -0.05 25.04 -26.28
N ARG A 2 1.21 24.85 -25.97
CA ARG A 2 1.78 23.66 -25.27
C ARG A 2 1.26 23.53 -23.82
N TRP A 3 1.20 24.61 -23.06
CA TRP A 3 0.74 24.61 -21.64
C TRP A 3 -0.64 23.99 -21.38
N LYS A 4 -1.55 24.08 -22.37
CA LYS A 4 -2.87 23.49 -22.23
C LYS A 4 -2.93 21.96 -22.40
N ARG A 5 -1.93 21.37 -23.07
CA ARG A 5 -1.86 19.90 -23.28
C ARG A 5 -1.25 19.20 -22.07
N THR A 6 -0.22 19.80 -21.47
CA THR A 6 0.47 19.25 -20.29
C THR A 6 -0.41 19.33 -19.04
N ALA A 7 -1.11 20.47 -18.83
CA ALA A 7 -2.12 20.57 -17.77
C ALA A 7 -3.28 19.57 -17.94
N ALA A 8 -3.61 19.20 -19.19
CA ALA A 8 -4.63 18.18 -19.45
C ALA A 8 -4.14 16.76 -19.13
N LEU A 9 -2.85 16.45 -19.34
CA LEU A 9 -2.24 15.16 -19.01
C LEU A 9 -2.14 14.95 -17.49
N LEU A 10 -1.65 15.95 -16.76
CA LEU A 10 -1.60 15.95 -15.29
C LEU A 10 -3.01 15.81 -14.67
N LEU A 11 -4.00 16.53 -15.24
CA LEU A 11 -5.39 16.41 -14.80
C LEU A 11 -5.97 15.01 -15.10
N THR A 12 -5.53 14.37 -16.19
CA THR A 12 -6.00 13.04 -16.58
C THR A 12 -5.42 11.95 -15.66
N MET A 13 -4.17 12.08 -15.23
CA MET A 13 -3.55 11.15 -14.28
C MET A 13 -4.17 11.27 -12.88
N CYS A 14 -4.39 12.48 -12.37
CA CYS A 14 -5.14 12.70 -11.13
C CYS A 14 -6.60 12.24 -11.22
N MET A 15 -7.26 12.38 -12.39
CA MET A 15 -8.62 11.88 -12.58
C MET A 15 -8.71 10.37 -12.73
N LEU A 16 -7.67 9.70 -13.27
CA LEU A 16 -7.65 8.24 -13.39
C LEU A 16 -7.43 7.56 -12.03
N LEU A 17 -6.63 8.16 -11.16
CA LEU A 17 -6.47 7.69 -9.77
C LEU A 17 -7.74 7.90 -8.94
N SER A 18 -8.50 8.98 -9.20
CA SER A 18 -9.80 9.25 -8.54
C SER A 18 -10.99 8.51 -9.16
N LEU A 19 -10.90 7.98 -10.40
CA LEU A 19 -11.97 7.18 -11.02
C LEU A 19 -12.00 5.72 -10.53
N CYS A 20 -10.96 5.23 -9.85
CA CYS A 20 -11.00 3.96 -9.15
C CYS A 20 -11.99 3.95 -7.98
N ALA A 21 -12.33 5.12 -7.42
CA ALA A 21 -13.23 5.28 -6.28
C ALA A 21 -14.74 5.27 -6.63
N CYS A 22 -15.16 5.24 -7.90
CA CYS A 22 -16.55 5.38 -8.32
C CYS A 22 -17.18 4.13 -8.95
N GLY A 23 -17.08 2.97 -8.29
CA GLY A 23 -17.82 1.73 -8.62
C GLY A 23 -19.20 1.60 -7.95
N GLY A 24 -19.75 2.65 -7.34
CA GLY A 24 -21.04 2.64 -6.65
C GLY A 24 -22.24 2.85 -7.58
N GLN A 25 -23.10 1.84 -7.70
CA GLN A 25 -24.37 1.87 -8.39
C GLN A 25 -25.29 3.00 -7.88
N THR A 26 -25.58 3.98 -8.70
CA THR A 26 -26.75 4.82 -8.52
C THR A 26 -27.76 4.56 -9.62
N GLY A 27 -28.84 3.87 -9.26
CA GLY A 27 -30.04 3.79 -10.07
C GLY A 27 -30.73 5.16 -10.16
N SER A 28 -30.67 5.76 -11.31
CA SER A 28 -31.49 6.97 -11.63
C SER A 28 -32.35 6.70 -12.83
N LYS A 29 -33.66 6.79 -12.59
CA LYS A 29 -34.72 6.82 -13.61
C LYS A 29 -34.57 8.05 -14.49
N SER A 30 -34.60 7.85 -15.81
CA SER A 30 -34.83 8.92 -16.78
C SER A 30 -36.06 8.67 -17.60
N PRO A 31 -36.81 9.69 -17.98
CA PRO A 31 -38.06 9.55 -18.73
C PRO A 31 -37.84 9.48 -20.23
N ASP A 32 -38.75 8.74 -20.84
CA ASP A 32 -38.97 8.50 -22.27
C ASP A 32 -39.19 9.78 -23.08
N PRO A 33 -38.86 9.79 -24.40
CA PRO A 33 -39.91 9.96 -25.35
C PRO A 33 -39.85 9.10 -26.63
N GLN A 34 -40.98 8.43 -26.84
CA GLN A 34 -41.73 8.20 -28.10
C GLN A 34 -41.06 7.78 -29.41
N ASN A 35 -41.43 6.54 -29.79
CA ASN A 35 -42.14 6.21 -31.04
C ASN A 35 -41.39 6.03 -32.35
N THR A 36 -41.35 4.79 -32.88
CA THR A 36 -42.07 4.40 -34.11
C THR A 36 -42.03 2.86 -34.32
N GLN A 37 -43.20 2.38 -34.73
CA GLN A 37 -43.61 1.03 -35.09
C GLN A 37 -42.79 0.35 -36.21
N GLN A 38 -42.64 -0.97 -36.17
CA GLN A 38 -43.32 -1.86 -37.14
C GLN A 38 -42.96 -3.34 -36.94
N ASP A 39 -44.06 -4.08 -36.77
CA ASP A 39 -44.45 -5.42 -37.23
C ASP A 39 -43.79 -6.73 -36.71
N THR A 40 -44.65 -7.43 -36.02
CA THR A 40 -44.72 -8.89 -35.74
C THR A 40 -44.87 -9.75 -37.00
N PRO A 41 -44.67 -11.14 -36.97
CA PRO A 41 -45.59 -12.02 -36.24
C PRO A 41 -44.97 -13.25 -35.52
N ASN A 42 -45.66 -13.66 -34.46
CA ASN A 42 -45.76 -14.97 -33.83
C ASN A 42 -46.53 -15.94 -34.79
N PRO A 43 -46.64 -17.28 -34.68
CA PRO A 43 -46.86 -18.02 -33.43
C PRO A 43 -46.33 -19.49 -33.35
N THR A 44 -46.69 -20.15 -32.19
CA THR A 44 -47.07 -21.58 -32.03
C THR A 44 -45.90 -22.50 -31.62
N GLU A 45 -45.93 -23.39 -30.67
CA GLU A 45 -46.89 -24.16 -29.86
C GLU A 45 -46.16 -24.86 -28.71
N THR A 46 -46.86 -25.05 -27.62
CA THR A 46 -46.59 -26.04 -26.53
C THR A 46 -47.08 -27.42 -27.01
N PRO A 47 -46.59 -28.58 -26.48
CA PRO A 47 -47.39 -29.23 -25.44
C PRO A 47 -46.67 -30.02 -24.32
N ASP A 48 -47.31 -29.99 -23.18
CA ASP A 48 -47.65 -31.04 -22.20
C ASP A 48 -46.59 -31.93 -21.53
N ALA A 49 -46.79 -31.94 -20.20
CA ALA A 49 -46.33 -32.89 -19.20
C ALA A 49 -46.96 -34.29 -19.32
N PRO A 50 -46.45 -35.29 -18.60
CA PRO A 50 -47.27 -35.80 -17.52
C PRO A 50 -46.55 -36.16 -16.20
N ASP A 51 -47.30 -35.97 -15.18
CA ASP A 51 -47.47 -36.36 -13.83
C ASP A 51 -47.28 -37.90 -13.56
N THR A 52 -46.70 -38.23 -12.38
CA THR A 52 -46.98 -39.35 -11.48
C THR A 52 -45.93 -39.30 -10.37
N GLY A 53 -46.18 -39.21 -9.10
CA GLY A 53 -47.19 -39.72 -8.24
C GLY A 53 -46.56 -40.52 -7.10
N THR A 54 -46.83 -40.09 -5.82
CA THR A 54 -46.94 -40.91 -4.57
C THR A 54 -45.67 -41.60 -4.03
N GLU A 55 -45.31 -41.58 -2.76
CA GLU A 55 -46.01 -41.71 -1.46
C GLU A 55 -45.07 -41.46 -0.29
N ASP A 56 -45.61 -40.85 0.75
CA ASP A 56 -45.10 -40.85 2.14
C ASP A 56 -45.53 -42.15 2.85
N PRO A 57 -44.79 -42.67 3.83
CA PRO A 57 -45.41 -42.69 5.14
C PRO A 57 -44.51 -42.58 6.38
N PHE A 58 -44.96 -41.72 7.30
CA PHE A 58 -45.02 -41.87 8.76
C PHE A 58 -43.84 -42.40 9.59
N GLY A 59 -43.42 -41.55 10.55
CA GLY A 59 -42.73 -41.96 11.76
C GLY A 59 -42.78 -40.91 12.85
N THR A 60 -43.83 -40.95 13.65
CA THR A 60 -44.10 -40.18 14.86
C THR A 60 -43.09 -40.41 15.99
N GLY A 61 -42.76 -39.38 16.74
CA GLY A 61 -42.09 -39.49 18.02
C GLY A 61 -41.80 -38.17 18.73
N GLU A 62 -42.77 -37.58 19.39
CA GLU A 62 -42.67 -36.63 20.52
C GLU A 62 -42.91 -37.41 21.83
N PRO A 63 -42.74 -36.84 23.03
CA PRO A 63 -42.02 -35.66 23.53
C PRO A 63 -41.21 -35.94 24.81
N THR A 64 -40.43 -35.01 25.30
CA THR A 64 -40.53 -34.58 26.72
C THR A 64 -39.70 -33.30 26.94
N GLY A 65 -40.39 -32.30 27.41
CA GLY A 65 -39.82 -31.01 27.76
C GLY A 65 -39.03 -30.98 29.06
N THR A 66 -38.17 -30.03 29.17
CA THR A 66 -37.92 -29.32 30.43
C THR A 66 -37.58 -27.87 30.09
N ASP A 67 -38.51 -27.01 30.41
CA ASP A 67 -38.32 -25.57 30.50
C ASP A 67 -37.20 -25.25 31.48
N THR A 68 -36.20 -24.48 31.03
CA THR A 68 -35.34 -23.69 31.89
C THR A 68 -35.35 -22.24 31.37
N PRO A 69 -35.83 -21.29 32.18
CA PRO A 69 -35.89 -19.91 31.76
C PRO A 69 -34.56 -19.20 32.02
N GLY A 70 -34.20 -18.31 31.11
CA GLY A 70 -33.28 -17.19 31.37
C GLY A 70 -31.81 -17.49 31.14
N GLY A 71 -31.39 -17.43 29.87
CA GLY A 71 -30.03 -17.10 29.49
C GLY A 71 -30.08 -15.76 28.83
N GLU A 72 -29.53 -14.73 29.48
CA GLU A 72 -29.21 -13.43 28.88
C GLU A 72 -28.50 -13.68 27.53
N ASN A 73 -28.99 -13.04 26.48
CA ASN A 73 -28.27 -12.95 25.21
C ASN A 73 -26.95 -12.24 25.50
N ALA A 74 -25.90 -13.01 25.75
CA ALA A 74 -24.57 -12.49 25.58
C ALA A 74 -24.47 -12.02 24.13
N PRO A 75 -23.95 -10.82 23.84
CA PRO A 75 -23.68 -10.38 22.48
C PRO A 75 -22.84 -11.48 21.82
N PRO A 76 -23.08 -11.79 20.54
CA PRO A 76 -22.28 -12.76 19.83
C PRO A 76 -20.82 -12.33 19.99
N THR A 77 -20.03 -13.14 20.68
CA THR A 77 -18.59 -13.00 20.70
C THR A 77 -18.17 -13.19 19.25
N LEU A 78 -17.85 -12.10 18.58
CA LEU A 78 -17.19 -12.16 17.30
C LEU A 78 -15.97 -13.07 17.50
N PRO A 79 -15.74 -14.06 16.63
CA PRO A 79 -14.55 -14.87 16.71
C PRO A 79 -13.37 -13.90 16.74
N ALA A 80 -12.44 -14.11 17.67
CA ALA A 80 -11.19 -13.35 17.68
C ALA A 80 -10.59 -13.51 16.29
N VAL A 81 -10.59 -12.43 15.51
CA VAL A 81 -10.02 -12.39 14.17
C VAL A 81 -8.52 -12.27 14.38
N HIS A 82 -7.88 -13.39 14.72
CA HIS A 82 -6.46 -13.53 14.49
C HIS A 82 -6.31 -13.58 12.97
N GLY A 83 -6.07 -12.40 12.38
CA GLY A 83 -5.95 -12.30 10.94
C GLY A 83 -4.71 -13.06 10.51
N ASP A 84 -4.92 -14.15 9.78
CA ASP A 84 -3.83 -14.76 9.03
C ASP A 84 -3.32 -13.70 8.05
N ALA A 85 -2.03 -13.45 8.05
CA ALA A 85 -1.40 -12.55 7.10
C ALA A 85 -1.66 -13.02 5.67
N GLN A 86 -1.94 -12.09 4.77
CA GLN A 86 -2.09 -12.39 3.35
C GLN A 86 -0.73 -12.58 2.71
N THR A 87 -0.63 -13.54 1.81
CA THR A 87 0.55 -13.76 1.00
C THR A 87 0.43 -13.00 -0.31
N LEU A 88 1.30 -12.02 -0.50
CA LEU A 88 1.26 -11.08 -1.61
C LEU A 88 2.48 -11.22 -2.51
N SER A 89 2.30 -10.85 -3.76
CA SER A 89 3.38 -10.66 -4.72
C SER A 89 3.32 -9.25 -5.27
N LEU A 90 4.46 -8.59 -5.29
CA LEU A 90 4.69 -7.31 -5.96
C LEU A 90 5.35 -7.60 -7.29
N GLN A 91 4.81 -7.07 -8.38
CA GLN A 91 5.43 -7.15 -9.69
C GLN A 91 5.88 -5.76 -10.12
N LYS A 92 7.18 -5.61 -10.40
CA LYS A 92 7.78 -4.40 -10.96
C LYS A 92 7.94 -4.52 -12.46
N GLN A 93 7.67 -3.45 -13.19
CA GLN A 93 7.86 -3.35 -14.64
C GLN A 93 8.67 -2.09 -14.95
N LEU A 94 9.72 -2.26 -15.74
CA LEU A 94 10.61 -1.18 -16.15
C LEU A 94 10.58 -1.02 -17.67
N TYR A 95 10.39 0.20 -18.15
CA TYR A 95 10.48 0.60 -19.54
C TYR A 95 11.54 1.67 -19.71
N GLY A 96 12.34 1.58 -20.79
CA GLY A 96 13.35 2.57 -21.12
C GLY A 96 13.38 2.89 -22.60
N LEU A 97 13.50 4.17 -22.96
CA LEU A 97 13.80 4.65 -24.30
C LEU A 97 15.24 5.19 -24.35
N TYR A 98 16.05 4.64 -25.22
CA TYR A 98 17.43 5.06 -25.45
C TYR A 98 17.58 5.75 -26.79
N ASP A 99 18.49 6.72 -26.88
CA ASP A 99 18.98 7.24 -28.14
C ASP A 99 19.88 6.18 -28.81
N TRP A 100 19.68 5.96 -30.11
CA TRP A 100 20.43 4.97 -30.89
C TRP A 100 21.87 5.40 -31.21
N ASP A 101 22.16 6.70 -31.13
CA ASP A 101 23.46 7.25 -31.54
C ASP A 101 24.51 7.22 -30.41
N ASP A 102 24.10 7.37 -29.16
CA ASP A 102 25.00 7.46 -28.01
C ASP A 102 24.59 6.60 -26.80
N ASP A 103 23.54 5.77 -26.92
CA ASP A 103 22.97 4.95 -25.85
C ASP A 103 22.47 5.75 -24.64
N ALA A 104 22.23 7.06 -24.78
CA ALA A 104 21.70 7.89 -23.71
C ALA A 104 20.26 7.47 -23.37
N LEU A 105 19.94 7.36 -22.07
CA LEU A 105 18.59 7.09 -21.61
C LEU A 105 17.76 8.39 -21.72
N LEU A 106 16.69 8.35 -22.50
CA LEU A 106 15.80 9.48 -22.76
C LEU A 106 14.54 9.46 -21.91
N VAL A 107 14.00 8.26 -21.66
CA VAL A 107 12.78 8.06 -20.87
C VAL A 107 12.96 6.81 -20.04
N GLN A 108 12.62 6.90 -18.76
CA GLN A 108 12.48 5.77 -17.86
C GLN A 108 11.09 5.79 -17.25
N SER A 109 10.41 4.65 -17.27
CA SER A 109 9.15 4.46 -16.57
C SER A 109 9.21 3.16 -15.78
N GLU A 110 8.94 3.24 -14.48
CA GLU A 110 8.90 2.09 -13.59
C GLU A 110 7.59 2.10 -12.81
N PHE A 111 6.92 0.95 -12.74
CA PHE A 111 5.72 0.83 -11.94
C PHE A 111 5.55 -0.54 -11.33
N SER A 112 4.87 -0.54 -10.19
CA SER A 112 4.58 -1.72 -9.41
C SER A 112 3.09 -2.01 -9.38
N HIS A 113 2.72 -3.28 -9.18
CA HIS A 113 1.38 -3.67 -8.80
C HIS A 113 1.41 -4.91 -7.90
N VAL A 114 0.38 -5.04 -7.07
CA VAL A 114 0.24 -6.12 -6.09
C VAL A 114 -0.80 -7.13 -6.55
N THR A 115 -0.52 -8.41 -6.31
CA THR A 115 -1.47 -9.51 -6.51
C THR A 115 -1.42 -10.48 -5.33
N LEU A 116 -2.52 -11.22 -5.10
CA LEU A 116 -2.51 -12.31 -4.13
C LEU A 116 -1.75 -13.52 -4.68
N TRP A 117 -1.00 -14.18 -3.80
CA TRP A 117 -0.34 -15.44 -4.13
C TRP A 117 -1.36 -16.58 -4.28
N GLN A 118 -1.00 -17.63 -5.00
CA GLN A 118 -1.89 -18.71 -5.45
C GLN A 118 -2.84 -19.28 -4.39
N ASN A 119 -2.37 -19.50 -3.15
CA ASN A 119 -3.20 -20.04 -2.08
C ASN A 119 -4.25 -19.05 -1.59
N ASP A 120 -3.86 -17.76 -1.50
CA ASP A 120 -4.74 -16.71 -1.00
C ASP A 120 -5.71 -16.22 -2.06
N THR A 121 -5.41 -16.38 -3.36
CA THR A 121 -6.38 -16.17 -4.44
C THR A 121 -7.64 -17.04 -4.27
N ALA A 122 -7.49 -18.26 -3.78
CA ALA A 122 -8.64 -19.13 -3.51
C ALA A 122 -9.36 -18.78 -2.20
N LYS A 123 -8.64 -18.19 -1.24
CA LYS A 123 -9.18 -17.78 0.07
C LYS A 123 -9.94 -16.44 -0.03
N TYR A 124 -9.45 -15.53 -0.88
CA TYR A 124 -9.96 -14.17 -1.08
C TYR A 124 -10.26 -13.89 -2.58
N PRO A 125 -11.22 -14.60 -3.21
CA PRO A 125 -11.42 -14.51 -4.66
C PRO A 125 -11.88 -13.13 -5.14
N GLU A 126 -12.71 -12.42 -4.34
CA GLU A 126 -13.20 -11.08 -4.69
C GLU A 126 -12.08 -10.04 -4.61
N LEU A 127 -11.20 -10.13 -3.60
CA LEU A 127 -10.02 -9.29 -3.50
C LEU A 127 -9.03 -9.55 -4.65
N ALA A 128 -8.83 -10.83 -5.01
CA ALA A 128 -7.98 -11.19 -6.14
C ALA A 128 -8.46 -10.57 -7.45
N GLU A 129 -9.79 -10.56 -7.69
CA GLU A 129 -10.39 -9.94 -8.87
C GLU A 129 -10.20 -8.41 -8.83
N ALA A 130 -10.43 -7.76 -7.69
CA ALA A 130 -10.23 -6.33 -7.51
C ALA A 130 -8.77 -5.91 -7.79
N LEU A 131 -7.80 -6.63 -7.21
CA LEU A 131 -6.38 -6.37 -7.45
C LEU A 131 -5.98 -6.58 -8.92
N ASN A 132 -6.49 -7.62 -9.58
CA ASN A 132 -6.24 -7.84 -11.00
C ASN A 132 -6.81 -6.72 -11.88
N GLN A 133 -7.98 -6.17 -11.52
CA GLN A 133 -8.57 -5.04 -12.24
C GLN A 133 -7.73 -3.77 -12.04
N THR A 134 -7.31 -3.47 -10.80
CA THR A 134 -6.42 -2.35 -10.48
C THR A 134 -5.08 -2.48 -11.19
N ALA A 135 -4.44 -3.65 -11.14
CA ALA A 135 -3.19 -3.92 -11.86
C ALA A 135 -3.29 -3.65 -13.37
N ASN A 136 -4.40 -4.08 -13.99
CA ASN A 136 -4.63 -3.82 -15.41
C ASN A 136 -4.88 -2.34 -15.73
N MET A 137 -5.51 -1.58 -14.82
CA MET A 137 -5.71 -0.14 -15.00
C MET A 137 -4.38 0.60 -14.85
N VAL A 138 -3.61 0.34 -13.79
CA VAL A 138 -2.27 0.91 -13.56
C VAL A 138 -1.38 0.66 -14.76
N LYS A 139 -1.26 -0.60 -15.19
CA LYS A 139 -0.44 -0.96 -16.35
C LYS A 139 -0.79 -0.14 -17.58
N ARG A 140 -2.07 -0.05 -17.96
CA ARG A 140 -2.50 0.74 -19.13
C ARG A 140 -2.18 2.21 -18.98
N SER A 141 -2.42 2.79 -17.79
CA SER A 141 -2.13 4.20 -17.53
C SER A 141 -0.64 4.50 -17.67
N MET A 142 0.21 3.64 -17.11
CA MET A 142 1.67 3.81 -17.18
C MET A 142 2.23 3.56 -18.58
N GLU A 143 1.68 2.59 -19.32
CA GLU A 143 2.03 2.36 -20.73
C GLU A 143 1.65 3.56 -21.61
N ASP A 144 0.45 4.13 -21.42
CA ASP A 144 -0.01 5.32 -22.13
C ASP A 144 0.86 6.55 -21.79
N GLU A 145 1.26 6.72 -20.53
CA GLU A 145 2.17 7.78 -20.09
C GLU A 145 3.57 7.60 -20.70
N TYR A 146 4.14 6.41 -20.62
CA TYR A 146 5.42 6.08 -21.23
C TYR A 146 5.44 6.39 -22.75
N ASP A 147 4.39 5.99 -23.48
CA ASP A 147 4.25 6.28 -24.91
C ASP A 147 4.23 7.80 -25.18
N ASN A 148 3.56 8.57 -24.33
CA ASN A 148 3.51 10.03 -24.43
C ASN A 148 4.88 10.67 -24.14
N LEU A 149 5.60 10.21 -23.11
CA LEU A 149 6.96 10.66 -22.80
C LEU A 149 7.91 10.32 -23.95
N CYS A 150 7.85 9.11 -24.48
CA CYS A 150 8.64 8.72 -25.67
C CYS A 150 8.37 9.58 -26.90
N ALA A 151 7.10 9.95 -27.12
CA ALA A 151 6.77 10.83 -28.25
C ALA A 151 7.33 12.24 -28.04
N THR A 152 7.26 12.77 -26.79
CA THR A 152 7.83 14.08 -26.44
C THR A 152 9.35 14.08 -26.55
N ALA A 153 10.04 13.09 -25.99
CA ALA A 153 11.49 12.98 -26.07
C ALA A 153 12.00 12.94 -27.53
N ARG A 154 11.35 12.15 -28.38
CA ARG A 154 11.68 12.08 -29.83
C ARG A 154 11.42 13.39 -30.57
N GLU A 155 10.42 14.18 -30.16
CA GLU A 155 10.15 15.51 -30.75
C GLU A 155 11.22 16.52 -30.30
N GLU A 156 11.74 16.41 -29.07
CA GLU A 156 12.67 17.37 -28.47
C GLU A 156 14.16 17.07 -28.77
N LEU A 157 14.52 15.79 -28.88
CA LEU A 157 15.91 15.34 -29.13
C LEU A 157 16.62 16.10 -30.27
N PRO A 158 16.01 16.36 -31.46
CA PRO A 158 16.66 17.10 -32.53
C PRO A 158 17.03 18.55 -32.17
N TRP A 159 16.44 19.11 -31.12
CA TRP A 159 16.62 20.50 -30.71
C TRP A 159 17.46 20.63 -29.44
N ALA A 160 17.34 19.71 -28.51
CA ALA A 160 18.05 19.69 -27.24
C ALA A 160 19.40 18.98 -27.35
N GLY A 161 19.50 17.95 -28.21
CA GLY A 161 20.71 17.15 -28.34
C GLY A 161 21.18 16.58 -27.02
N GLU A 162 22.46 16.65 -26.73
CA GLU A 162 23.09 16.18 -25.48
C GLU A 162 22.58 16.89 -24.18
N ASN A 163 21.76 17.94 -24.32
CA ASN A 163 21.16 18.64 -23.17
C ASN A 163 19.72 18.18 -22.89
N LEU A 164 19.24 17.11 -23.54
CA LEU A 164 17.95 16.53 -23.22
C LEU A 164 18.09 15.76 -21.89
N GLU A 165 17.35 16.22 -20.87
CA GLU A 165 17.27 15.54 -19.59
C GLU A 165 16.39 14.30 -19.69
N THR A 166 16.74 13.23 -18.99
CA THR A 166 15.94 12.00 -18.94
C THR A 166 14.60 12.28 -18.28
N SER A 167 13.51 11.98 -18.97
CA SER A 167 12.19 12.01 -18.34
C SER A 167 11.97 10.73 -17.53
N VAL A 168 11.54 10.88 -16.29
CA VAL A 168 11.30 9.77 -15.36
C VAL A 168 9.84 9.77 -14.91
N SER A 169 9.22 8.58 -14.85
CA SER A 169 7.91 8.37 -14.24
C SER A 169 7.93 7.08 -13.45
N THR A 170 7.66 7.17 -12.14
CA THR A 170 7.62 5.99 -11.27
C THR A 170 6.31 5.91 -10.49
N LEU A 171 5.87 4.68 -10.22
CA LEU A 171 4.76 4.36 -9.34
C LEU A 171 5.15 3.14 -8.50
N ASP A 172 5.55 3.39 -7.26
CA ASP A 172 5.82 2.34 -6.28
C ASP A 172 4.61 2.06 -5.43
N ILE A 173 4.42 0.78 -5.06
CA ILE A 173 3.34 0.36 -4.16
C ILE A 173 3.95 -0.32 -2.94
N GLN A 174 3.61 0.18 -1.77
CA GLN A 174 3.96 -0.37 -0.47
C GLN A 174 2.75 -1.01 0.18
N VAL A 175 2.94 -2.16 0.80
CA VAL A 175 1.91 -2.85 1.57
C VAL A 175 1.94 -2.35 3.01
N ARG A 176 0.88 -1.65 3.43
CA ARG A 176 0.78 -1.03 4.76
C ARG A 176 0.11 -1.95 5.78
N ARG A 177 -0.86 -2.75 5.33
CA ARG A 177 -1.52 -3.77 6.13
C ARG A 177 -2.03 -4.87 5.21
N ALA A 178 -1.86 -6.13 5.62
CA ALA A 178 -2.25 -7.30 4.84
C ALA A 178 -2.69 -8.43 5.76
N ASP A 179 -3.96 -8.43 6.15
CA ASP A 179 -4.54 -9.45 7.04
C ASP A 179 -5.90 -9.93 6.52
N SER A 180 -6.59 -10.78 7.27
CA SER A 180 -7.89 -11.34 6.87
C SER A 180 -9.03 -10.31 6.86
N VAL A 181 -8.81 -9.11 7.36
CA VAL A 181 -9.79 -8.02 7.44
C VAL A 181 -9.56 -6.98 6.36
N VAL A 182 -8.29 -6.58 6.14
CA VAL A 182 -7.90 -5.45 5.30
C VAL A 182 -6.68 -5.79 4.46
N LEU A 183 -6.68 -5.31 3.22
CA LEU A 183 -5.47 -5.02 2.45
C LEU A 183 -5.37 -3.52 2.24
N SER A 184 -4.32 -2.91 2.78
CA SER A 184 -4.04 -1.48 2.66
C SER A 184 -2.73 -1.27 1.90
N LEU A 185 -2.80 -0.46 0.86
CA LEU A 185 -1.70 -0.17 -0.05
C LEU A 185 -1.44 1.34 -0.09
N LEU A 186 -0.18 1.74 -0.10
CA LEU A 186 0.26 3.10 -0.37
C LEU A 186 0.96 3.13 -1.71
N SER A 187 0.46 3.95 -2.63
CA SER A 187 1.12 4.26 -3.90
C SER A 187 1.93 5.54 -3.74
N ASP A 188 3.22 5.51 -4.03
CA ASP A 188 4.09 6.69 -4.14
C ASP A 188 4.44 6.90 -5.61
N SER A 189 4.01 8.02 -6.17
CA SER A 189 4.24 8.39 -7.56
C SER A 189 5.23 9.54 -7.65
N TYR A 190 6.16 9.42 -8.59
CA TYR A 190 7.12 10.47 -8.92
C TYR A 190 7.19 10.63 -10.44
N SER A 191 7.17 11.87 -10.89
CA SER A 191 7.35 12.20 -12.30
C SER A 191 8.24 13.41 -12.44
N ASP A 192 9.31 13.27 -13.23
CA ASP A 192 10.23 14.32 -13.64
C ASP A 192 10.26 14.36 -15.17
N TYR A 193 9.84 15.46 -15.73
CA TYR A 193 9.83 15.66 -17.19
C TYR A 193 10.98 16.58 -17.66
N GLY A 194 12.02 16.72 -16.83
CA GLY A 194 13.25 17.45 -17.13
C GLY A 194 13.11 18.99 -17.20
N TRP A 195 11.91 19.51 -17.44
CA TRP A 195 11.65 20.96 -17.64
C TRP A 195 10.35 21.45 -16.99
N ILE A 196 9.66 20.58 -16.27
CA ILE A 196 8.49 20.88 -15.45
C ILE A 196 8.88 20.55 -14.01
N GLU A 197 8.32 21.28 -13.05
CA GLU A 197 8.48 20.95 -11.63
C GLU A 197 8.10 19.48 -11.38
N ASP A 198 8.94 18.80 -10.63
CA ASP A 198 8.74 17.41 -10.22
C ASP A 198 7.39 17.25 -9.55
N PHE A 199 6.69 16.22 -9.92
CA PHE A 199 5.45 15.83 -9.24
C PHE A 199 5.73 14.62 -8.34
N ARG A 200 5.30 14.73 -7.08
CA ARG A 200 5.29 13.61 -6.12
C ARG A 200 3.93 13.51 -5.48
N GLY A 201 3.34 12.30 -5.52
CA GLY A 201 2.03 12.05 -4.94
C GLY A 201 2.02 10.78 -4.13
N MET A 202 1.34 10.81 -2.99
CA MET A 202 1.01 9.62 -2.21
C MET A 202 -0.48 9.39 -2.26
N HIS A 203 -0.90 8.15 -2.48
CA HIS A 203 -2.31 7.79 -2.48
C HIS A 203 -2.50 6.43 -1.80
N GLY A 204 -3.38 6.41 -0.79
CA GLY A 204 -3.74 5.17 -0.10
C GLY A 204 -4.95 4.51 -0.74
N THR A 205 -4.88 3.20 -0.96
CA THR A 205 -6.01 2.38 -1.41
C THR A 205 -6.22 1.24 -0.43
N ASN A 206 -7.43 1.16 0.13
CA ASN A 206 -7.75 0.22 1.19
C ASN A 206 -8.88 -0.69 0.74
N TYR A 207 -8.73 -2.01 0.90
CA TYR A 207 -9.73 -3.00 0.51
C TYR A 207 -10.21 -3.79 1.72
N ASP A 208 -11.51 -4.04 1.80
CA ASP A 208 -12.06 -5.11 2.64
C ASP A 208 -11.60 -6.46 2.05
N ALA A 209 -10.85 -7.22 2.82
CA ALA A 209 -10.22 -8.45 2.36
C ALA A 209 -11.23 -9.53 1.92
N GLN A 210 -12.43 -9.53 2.50
CA GLN A 210 -13.45 -10.55 2.22
C GLN A 210 -14.30 -10.24 1.00
N THR A 211 -14.55 -8.96 0.75
CA THR A 211 -15.45 -8.52 -0.31
C THR A 211 -14.72 -7.94 -1.52
N GLY A 212 -13.42 -7.63 -1.38
CA GLY A 212 -12.64 -6.95 -2.41
C GLY A 212 -13.11 -5.51 -2.71
N LEU A 213 -14.04 -4.98 -1.92
CA LEU A 213 -14.51 -3.61 -2.09
C LEU A 213 -13.49 -2.63 -1.50
N GLU A 214 -13.26 -1.56 -2.23
CA GLU A 214 -12.48 -0.43 -1.72
C GLU A 214 -13.24 0.24 -0.58
N LEU A 215 -12.53 0.52 0.52
CA LEU A 215 -13.05 1.16 1.71
C LEU A 215 -12.95 2.68 1.57
N ALA A 216 -14.05 3.36 1.78
CA ALA A 216 -14.04 4.80 2.00
C ALA A 216 -13.59 5.10 3.46
N LEU A 217 -13.02 6.28 3.69
CA LEU A 217 -12.59 6.69 5.02
C LEU A 217 -13.72 6.57 6.07
N GLY A 218 -14.96 6.94 5.68
CA GLY A 218 -16.13 6.85 6.55
C GLY A 218 -16.64 5.43 6.84
N ASP A 219 -16.09 4.39 6.18
CA ASP A 219 -16.36 2.99 6.51
C ASP A 219 -15.51 2.51 7.69
N VAL A 220 -14.44 3.24 8.01
CA VAL A 220 -13.41 2.88 8.99
C VAL A 220 -13.42 3.79 10.20
N VAL A 221 -13.62 5.09 9.98
CA VAL A 221 -13.51 6.11 11.02
C VAL A 221 -14.62 7.16 10.89
N ASP A 222 -15.11 7.67 12.01
CA ASP A 222 -16.07 8.78 12.03
C ASP A 222 -15.40 10.07 11.53
N VAL A 223 -15.74 10.49 10.30
CA VAL A 223 -15.18 11.69 9.68
C VAL A 223 -15.93 12.93 10.23
N ASN A 224 -15.40 13.50 11.28
CA ASN A 224 -15.96 14.64 11.99
C ASN A 224 -14.85 15.58 12.51
N ASN A 225 -15.23 16.59 13.32
CA ASN A 225 -14.25 17.51 13.89
C ASN A 225 -13.29 16.85 14.88
N ASP A 226 -13.73 15.78 15.57
CA ASP A 226 -12.87 15.08 16.55
C ASP A 226 -11.74 14.36 15.80
N LEU A 227 -11.98 13.82 14.59
CA LEU A 227 -10.94 13.27 13.74
C LEU A 227 -9.96 14.35 13.27
N ALA A 228 -10.46 15.49 12.80
CA ALA A 228 -9.60 16.62 12.40
C ALA A 228 -8.75 17.13 13.58
N ASP A 229 -9.34 17.20 14.77
CA ASP A 229 -8.59 17.58 15.98
C ASP A 229 -7.54 16.52 16.37
N ALA A 230 -7.83 15.22 16.22
CA ALA A 230 -6.87 14.15 16.43
C ALA A 230 -5.68 14.27 15.46
N VAL A 231 -5.95 14.39 14.14
CA VAL A 231 -4.89 14.60 13.14
C VAL A 231 -4.03 15.82 13.46
N ALA A 232 -4.65 16.95 13.86
CA ALA A 232 -3.91 18.15 14.21
C ALA A 232 -3.06 17.95 15.49
N ASN A 233 -3.55 17.19 16.46
CA ASN A 233 -2.78 16.87 17.66
C ASN A 233 -1.55 16.02 17.34
N GLU A 234 -1.70 14.99 16.50
CA GLU A 234 -0.58 14.17 16.03
C GLU A 234 0.50 15.02 15.34
N LEU A 235 0.10 15.84 14.35
CA LEU A 235 1.03 16.73 13.66
C LEU A 235 1.75 17.70 14.61
N ASN A 236 1.03 18.22 15.62
CA ASN A 236 1.61 19.14 16.60
C ASN A 236 2.53 18.44 17.62
N SER A 237 2.40 17.12 17.82
CA SER A 237 3.27 16.34 18.71
C SER A 237 4.64 16.07 18.11
N HIS A 238 4.78 16.13 16.78
CA HIS A 238 6.01 15.82 16.08
C HIS A 238 7.10 16.86 16.37
N GLN A 239 8.35 16.41 16.56
CA GLN A 239 9.48 17.30 16.85
C GLN A 239 9.74 18.34 15.76
N TRP A 240 9.46 18.01 14.49
CA TRP A 240 9.64 18.91 13.34
C TRP A 240 8.55 19.97 13.22
N ALA A 241 7.40 19.83 13.93
CA ALA A 241 6.33 20.84 13.93
C ALA A 241 6.79 22.21 14.47
N GLY A 242 7.79 22.24 15.37
CA GLY A 242 8.31 23.46 15.93
C GLY A 242 7.24 24.27 16.67
N ASP A 243 7.11 25.58 16.32
CA ASP A 243 6.10 26.47 16.89
C ASP A 243 4.83 26.58 16.02
N PHE A 244 4.69 25.79 14.95
CA PHE A 244 3.51 25.83 14.07
C PHE A 244 2.35 25.06 14.70
N ASP A 245 1.13 25.64 14.70
CA ASP A 245 -0.10 24.99 15.13
C ASP A 245 -0.91 24.55 13.91
N TYR A 246 -0.95 23.25 13.65
CA TYR A 246 -1.63 22.66 12.49
C TYR A 246 -3.16 22.67 12.58
N ARG A 247 -3.77 23.04 13.70
CA ARG A 247 -5.22 22.90 13.93
C ARG A 247 -6.06 23.61 12.88
N ASP A 248 -5.81 24.90 12.63
CA ASP A 248 -6.60 25.67 11.66
C ASP A 248 -6.39 25.14 10.23
N ALA A 249 -5.18 24.70 9.89
CA ALA A 249 -4.85 24.16 8.58
C ALA A 249 -5.54 22.82 8.33
N VAL A 250 -5.48 21.90 9.28
CA VAL A 250 -6.15 20.59 9.20
C VAL A 250 -7.67 20.76 9.13
N GLN A 251 -8.27 21.60 9.96
CA GLN A 251 -9.72 21.86 9.90
C GLN A 251 -10.12 22.45 8.55
N ALA A 252 -9.31 23.35 7.98
CA ALA A 252 -9.57 23.89 6.64
C ALA A 252 -9.43 22.83 5.56
N TYR A 253 -8.42 21.95 5.64
CA TYR A 253 -8.21 20.84 4.72
C TYR A 253 -9.41 19.88 4.74
N PHE A 254 -9.84 19.43 5.92
CA PHE A 254 -11.00 18.54 6.09
C PHE A 254 -12.31 19.17 5.60
N ALA A 255 -12.50 20.49 5.79
CA ALA A 255 -13.70 21.19 5.34
C ALA A 255 -13.77 21.38 3.81
N ASN A 256 -12.62 21.40 3.13
CA ASN A 256 -12.53 21.69 1.70
C ASN A 256 -12.25 20.45 0.84
N THR A 257 -11.74 19.37 1.42
CA THR A 257 -11.43 18.12 0.72
C THR A 257 -12.68 17.24 0.66
N PRO A 258 -13.12 16.79 -0.52
CA PRO A 258 -14.19 15.81 -0.62
C PRO A 258 -13.78 14.48 0.02
N TYR A 259 -14.73 13.65 0.44
CA TYR A 259 -14.47 12.40 1.15
C TYR A 259 -13.58 11.41 0.40
N ASP A 260 -13.59 11.43 -0.91
CA ASP A 260 -12.76 10.64 -1.82
C ASP A 260 -11.42 11.31 -2.18
N GLY A 261 -11.17 12.50 -1.62
CA GLY A 261 -9.93 13.27 -1.86
C GLY A 261 -8.88 13.13 -0.78
N PHE A 262 -9.18 12.42 0.32
CA PHE A 262 -8.16 12.17 1.35
C PHE A 262 -7.18 11.09 0.89
N SER A 263 -5.88 11.33 1.07
CA SER A 263 -4.88 10.28 0.95
C SER A 263 -4.64 9.66 2.32
N TRP A 264 -4.96 8.37 2.46
CA TRP A 264 -4.90 7.68 3.74
C TRP A 264 -4.70 6.17 3.59
N THR A 265 -4.06 5.57 4.58
CA THR A 265 -3.95 4.10 4.70
C THR A 265 -4.49 3.64 6.05
N LEU A 266 -4.97 2.40 6.07
CA LEU A 266 -5.34 1.72 7.28
C LEU A 266 -4.18 0.82 7.70
N ASP A 267 -3.34 1.34 8.58
CA ASP A 267 -2.16 0.65 9.08
C ASP A 267 -2.51 -0.30 10.25
N TYR A 268 -1.51 -1.00 10.79
CA TYR A 268 -1.72 -1.88 11.96
C TYR A 268 -1.95 -1.12 13.27
N ASN A 269 -1.53 0.14 13.36
CA ASN A 269 -1.63 0.95 14.58
C ASN A 269 -2.74 2.01 14.53
N GLY A 270 -3.28 2.30 13.35
CA GLY A 270 -4.26 3.37 13.16
C GLY A 270 -4.52 3.71 11.71
N VAL A 271 -5.11 4.86 11.49
CA VAL A 271 -5.27 5.47 10.16
C VAL A 271 -4.19 6.52 9.95
N THR A 272 -3.38 6.35 8.92
CA THR A 272 -2.33 7.30 8.54
C THR A 272 -2.81 8.18 7.40
N PHE A 273 -2.78 9.49 7.60
CA PHE A 273 -3.05 10.52 6.60
C PHE A 273 -1.75 11.01 5.99
N TYR A 274 -1.78 11.24 4.67
CA TYR A 274 -0.66 11.76 3.89
C TYR A 274 -1.05 13.09 3.28
N PHE A 275 -0.28 14.12 3.57
CA PHE A 275 -0.46 15.47 3.06
C PHE A 275 0.68 15.79 2.09
N ALA A 276 0.33 16.25 0.90
CA ALA A 276 1.32 16.71 -0.06
C ALA A 276 1.94 18.04 0.39
N ASP A 277 3.09 18.38 -0.18
CA ASP A 277 3.69 19.68 0.04
C ASP A 277 2.72 20.81 -0.38
N GLY A 278 2.43 21.69 0.56
CA GLY A 278 1.47 22.79 0.37
C GLY A 278 0.02 22.49 0.76
N ASP A 279 -0.33 21.27 1.19
CA ASP A 279 -1.70 20.95 1.63
C ASP A 279 -2.08 21.65 2.94
N LEU A 280 -1.16 21.69 3.89
CA LEU A 280 -1.38 22.23 5.24
C LEU A 280 -0.66 23.56 5.49
N THR A 281 0.44 23.78 4.83
CA THR A 281 1.32 24.92 5.01
C THR A 281 1.66 25.57 3.68
N GLU A 282 2.55 26.58 3.66
CA GLU A 282 3.10 27.08 2.42
C GLU A 282 4.01 26.04 1.76
N LEU A 283 4.12 26.08 0.43
CA LEU A 283 5.00 25.20 -0.33
C LEU A 283 6.45 25.26 0.19
N GLY A 284 7.07 24.10 0.32
CA GLY A 284 8.45 23.94 0.76
C GLY A 284 8.64 23.35 2.16
N ASP A 285 7.54 23.09 2.88
CA ASP A 285 7.59 22.38 4.18
C ASP A 285 7.64 20.84 4.01
N GLY A 286 7.54 20.37 2.78
CA GLY A 286 7.58 18.96 2.44
C GLY A 286 6.28 18.22 2.74
N ARG A 287 6.30 16.92 2.49
CA ARG A 287 5.17 16.02 2.79
C ARG A 287 5.04 15.83 4.29
N GLN A 288 3.79 15.78 4.76
CA GLN A 288 3.47 15.58 6.17
C GLN A 288 2.67 14.28 6.34
N THR A 289 2.86 13.56 7.43
CA THR A 289 2.08 12.36 7.78
C THR A 289 1.59 12.44 9.21
N ALA A 290 0.39 11.89 9.46
CA ALA A 290 -0.16 11.78 10.80
C ALA A 290 -0.88 10.46 10.95
N THR A 291 -0.58 9.69 11.99
CA THR A 291 -1.25 8.43 12.31
C THR A 291 -2.15 8.62 13.51
N VAL A 292 -3.47 8.57 13.29
CA VAL A 292 -4.46 8.58 14.38
C VAL A 292 -4.55 7.18 14.95
N SER A 293 -4.06 7.00 16.18
CA SER A 293 -3.90 5.71 16.85
C SER A 293 -5.23 5.07 17.25
N PHE A 294 -5.34 3.73 17.08
CA PHE A 294 -6.45 2.95 17.63
C PHE A 294 -6.46 2.95 19.16
N ALA A 295 -5.29 3.01 19.81
CA ALA A 295 -5.16 2.99 21.27
C ALA A 295 -5.58 4.31 21.87
N GLU A 296 -5.13 5.43 21.32
CA GLU A 296 -5.40 6.77 21.86
C GLU A 296 -6.82 7.27 21.53
N TYR A 297 -7.33 6.95 20.31
CA TYR A 297 -8.64 7.42 19.84
C TYR A 297 -9.63 6.28 19.52
N PRO A 298 -9.81 5.26 20.40
CA PRO A 298 -10.60 4.06 20.07
C PRO A 298 -12.06 4.38 19.72
N GLN A 299 -12.60 5.51 20.19
CA GLN A 299 -13.97 5.94 19.95
C GLN A 299 -14.22 6.45 18.52
N LEU A 300 -13.17 6.72 17.74
CA LEU A 300 -13.30 7.20 16.37
C LEU A 300 -13.47 6.06 15.37
N PHE A 301 -13.10 4.83 15.72
CA PHE A 301 -12.96 3.72 14.78
C PHE A 301 -14.07 2.69 14.90
N GLU A 302 -14.40 2.09 13.76
CA GLU A 302 -15.21 0.88 13.72
C GLU A 302 -14.41 -0.30 14.29
N GLU A 303 -14.96 -1.00 15.30
CA GLU A 303 -14.30 -2.09 16.06
C GLU A 303 -13.70 -3.19 15.15
N LYS A 304 -14.34 -3.44 14.00
CA LYS A 304 -13.87 -4.43 13.00
C LYS A 304 -12.43 -4.18 12.57
N TYR A 305 -12.01 -2.93 12.49
CA TYR A 305 -10.72 -2.55 11.90
C TYR A 305 -9.61 -2.36 12.93
N THR A 306 -9.96 -2.26 14.22
CA THR A 306 -8.98 -2.10 15.31
C THR A 306 -8.37 -3.44 15.76
N ALA A 307 -8.98 -4.58 15.35
CA ALA A 307 -8.40 -5.89 15.60
C ALA A 307 -7.25 -6.16 14.63
N VAL A 308 -6.04 -6.28 15.15
CA VAL A 308 -4.81 -6.48 14.38
C VAL A 308 -4.08 -7.74 14.86
N PRO A 309 -3.29 -8.42 14.00
CA PRO A 309 -2.46 -9.55 14.42
C PRO A 309 -1.40 -9.14 15.43
N ASP A 310 -1.04 -10.05 16.34
CA ASP A 310 0.02 -9.85 17.32
C ASP A 310 1.42 -9.73 16.67
N ALA A 311 1.57 -10.23 15.44
CA ALA A 311 2.81 -10.26 14.70
C ALA A 311 2.58 -9.91 13.23
N TYR A 312 3.43 -9.05 12.67
CA TYR A 312 3.34 -8.61 11.28
C TYR A 312 4.65 -8.01 10.78
N MET A 313 4.77 -7.92 9.46
CA MET A 313 5.83 -7.16 8.78
C MET A 313 5.17 -6.13 7.87
N VAL A 314 5.73 -4.92 7.84
CA VAL A 314 5.25 -3.83 6.99
C VAL A 314 6.43 -3.08 6.37
N GLU A 315 6.34 -2.81 5.08
CA GLU A 315 7.30 -1.98 4.37
C GLU A 315 7.15 -0.52 4.78
N LEU A 316 8.27 0.11 5.11
CA LEU A 316 8.30 1.52 5.50
C LEU A 316 8.62 2.40 4.28
N PRO A 317 8.01 3.58 4.18
CA PRO A 317 8.44 4.57 3.21
C PRO A 317 9.83 5.09 3.57
N LEU A 318 10.71 5.19 2.60
CA LEU A 318 12.00 5.85 2.79
C LEU A 318 11.80 7.37 2.90
N ASP A 319 12.58 8.03 3.77
CA ASP A 319 12.51 9.48 4.01
C ASP A 319 11.12 9.98 4.46
N SER A 320 10.33 9.11 5.10
CA SER A 320 9.02 9.41 5.65
C SER A 320 8.84 8.72 6.99
N SER A 321 8.03 9.30 7.86
CA SER A 321 7.82 8.77 9.20
C SER A 321 6.78 7.65 9.22
N TYR A 322 7.05 6.62 9.99
CA TYR A 322 6.12 5.57 10.40
C TYR A 322 5.94 5.64 11.90
N PHE A 323 4.70 5.54 12.38
CA PHE A 323 4.35 5.68 13.78
C PHE A 323 3.91 4.34 14.35
N THR A 324 4.55 3.89 15.43
CA THR A 324 4.26 2.60 16.07
C THR A 324 4.70 2.62 17.52
N ASP A 325 3.95 1.93 18.38
CA ASP A 325 4.30 1.74 19.79
C ASP A 325 5.51 0.78 19.90
N LEU A 326 6.68 1.33 20.20
CA LEU A 326 7.96 0.61 20.30
C LEU A 326 8.28 0.15 21.72
N ASP A 327 7.70 0.79 22.75
CA ASP A 327 8.04 0.53 24.14
C ASP A 327 6.87 -0.06 24.97
N GLY A 328 5.68 -0.13 24.40
CA GLY A 328 4.52 -0.81 24.96
C GLY A 328 3.71 0.07 25.91
N ASP A 329 3.73 1.39 25.75
CA ASP A 329 3.00 2.34 26.59
C ASP A 329 1.70 2.88 25.97
N ASP A 330 1.34 2.38 24.76
CA ASP A 330 0.18 2.73 23.93
C ASP A 330 0.30 4.10 23.20
N ASP A 331 1.35 4.90 23.44
CA ASP A 331 1.69 6.06 22.63
C ASP A 331 2.49 5.61 21.38
N LEU A 332 2.42 6.35 20.28
CA LEU A 332 3.14 5.97 19.05
C LEU A 332 4.43 6.76 18.92
N GLU A 333 5.56 6.04 18.81
CA GLU A 333 6.85 6.62 18.50
C GLU A 333 7.05 6.76 16.99
N GLU A 334 7.76 7.81 16.61
CA GLU A 334 8.24 8.02 15.25
C GLU A 334 9.42 7.09 14.94
N LEU A 335 9.29 6.31 13.87
CA LEU A 335 10.36 5.53 13.24
C LEU A 335 10.59 6.07 11.83
N ASN A 336 11.83 6.49 11.53
CA ASN A 336 12.19 6.99 10.22
C ASN A 336 13.50 6.34 9.73
N VAL A 337 13.55 6.03 8.44
CA VAL A 337 14.75 5.53 7.75
C VAL A 337 15.07 6.49 6.61
N THR A 338 16.25 7.10 6.68
CA THR A 338 16.72 8.12 5.72
C THR A 338 17.92 7.62 4.95
N GLY A 339 17.88 7.72 3.63
CA GLY A 339 19.04 7.49 2.75
C GLY A 339 19.79 8.80 2.44
N TYR A 340 21.13 8.74 2.41
CA TYR A 340 21.97 9.89 2.04
C TYR A 340 22.62 9.60 0.69
N PHE A 341 21.99 10.11 -0.37
CA PHE A 341 22.45 9.98 -1.74
C PHE A 341 23.60 10.94 -2.03
N ASP A 342 24.69 10.42 -2.61
CA ASP A 342 25.84 11.18 -3.05
C ASP A 342 25.83 11.25 -4.59
N SER A 343 25.51 12.42 -5.14
CA SER A 343 25.42 12.64 -6.58
C SER A 343 26.77 12.53 -7.31
N ASP A 344 27.90 12.71 -6.59
CA ASP A 344 29.23 12.55 -7.18
C ASP A 344 29.59 11.07 -7.40
N VAL A 345 29.00 10.20 -6.59
CA VAL A 345 29.19 8.73 -6.66
C VAL A 345 28.04 8.05 -7.42
N GLY A 346 26.84 8.66 -7.39
CA GLY A 346 25.62 8.13 -8.01
C GLY A 346 24.94 7.04 -7.20
N MET A 347 25.17 6.99 -5.88
CA MET A 347 24.58 6.00 -4.97
C MET A 347 24.44 6.56 -3.55
N TYR A 348 23.70 5.86 -2.72
CA TYR A 348 23.64 6.14 -1.29
C TYR A 348 24.95 5.73 -0.61
N THR A 349 25.55 6.63 0.15
CA THR A 349 26.81 6.39 0.88
C THR A 349 26.60 6.22 2.38
N LYS A 350 25.39 6.47 2.87
CA LYS A 350 25.02 6.35 4.27
C LYS A 350 23.50 6.15 4.39
N PHE A 351 23.06 5.50 5.47
CA PHE A 351 21.69 5.57 5.93
C PHE A 351 21.62 6.05 7.40
N GLY A 352 20.48 6.59 7.77
CA GLY A 352 20.13 6.96 9.13
C GLY A 352 18.86 6.27 9.57
N ILE A 353 18.78 5.90 10.85
CA ILE A 353 17.58 5.39 11.50
C ILE A 353 17.30 6.31 12.68
N TYR A 354 16.08 6.77 12.81
CA TYR A 354 15.57 7.52 13.93
C TYR A 354 14.45 6.74 14.61
N ALA A 355 14.46 6.70 15.97
CA ALA A 355 13.38 6.18 16.79
C ALA A 355 13.18 7.12 17.99
N ASP A 356 11.97 7.62 18.16
CA ASP A 356 11.71 8.76 19.06
C ASP A 356 11.64 8.40 20.55
N ALA A 357 11.37 7.15 20.93
CA ALA A 357 11.18 6.79 22.36
C ALA A 357 12.28 7.33 23.30
N ASP A 358 13.51 7.50 22.82
CA ASP A 358 14.58 8.18 23.54
C ASP A 358 15.35 9.22 22.70
N GLY A 359 14.82 9.56 21.51
CA GLY A 359 15.49 10.43 20.54
C GLY A 359 16.75 9.79 19.92
N SER A 360 16.80 8.48 19.83
CA SER A 360 17.96 7.75 19.34
C SER A 360 18.13 7.91 17.83
N TYR A 361 19.37 8.25 17.42
CA TYR A 361 19.80 8.24 16.05
C TYR A 361 20.91 7.23 15.84
N HIS A 362 20.79 6.44 14.79
CA HIS A 362 21.85 5.55 14.33
C HIS A 362 22.21 5.90 12.88
N TYR A 363 23.51 6.03 12.62
CA TYR A 363 24.04 6.26 11.26
C TYR A 363 25.04 5.17 10.93
N GLU A 364 24.97 4.65 9.70
CA GLU A 364 25.93 3.67 9.20
C GLU A 364 26.34 4.01 7.77
N ASP A 365 27.64 3.95 7.48
CA ASP A 365 28.16 4.11 6.12
C ASP A 365 27.83 2.85 5.31
N CYS A 366 27.43 3.06 4.06
CA CYS A 366 27.09 1.98 3.14
C CYS A 366 27.46 2.36 1.70
N PHE A 367 27.27 1.45 0.77
CA PHE A 367 27.20 1.73 -0.66
C PHE A 367 26.02 0.94 -1.18
N ALA A 368 24.94 1.66 -1.58
CA ALA A 368 23.70 1.06 -2.01
C ALA A 368 23.05 1.89 -3.11
N ASP A 369 22.40 1.23 -4.06
CA ASP A 369 21.60 1.89 -5.09
C ASP A 369 20.19 2.22 -4.56
N GLY A 370 19.72 1.48 -3.56
CA GLY A 370 18.44 1.68 -2.92
C GLY A 370 18.32 1.00 -1.56
N PHE A 371 17.24 1.31 -0.86
CA PHE A 371 16.89 0.70 0.41
C PHE A 371 15.43 0.27 0.40
N ILE A 372 15.15 -0.90 1.00
CA ILE A 372 13.79 -1.36 1.28
C ILE A 372 13.71 -1.69 2.78
N PRO A 373 13.21 -0.76 3.60
CA PRO A 373 13.07 -0.96 5.03
C PRO A 373 11.76 -1.67 5.37
N TYR A 374 11.81 -2.65 6.29
CA TYR A 374 10.65 -3.31 6.87
C TYR A 374 10.65 -3.17 8.38
N TYR A 375 9.54 -2.71 8.94
CA TYR A 375 9.28 -2.88 10.35
C TYR A 375 8.71 -4.28 10.60
N VAL A 376 9.20 -4.92 11.68
CA VAL A 376 8.85 -6.29 12.04
C VAL A 376 8.44 -6.33 13.50
N LYS A 377 7.17 -6.68 13.78
CA LYS A 377 6.67 -6.96 15.12
C LYS A 377 6.49 -8.45 15.30
N THR A 378 7.08 -9.02 16.32
CA THR A 378 6.96 -10.44 16.65
C THR A 378 5.88 -10.68 17.72
N ALA A 379 5.31 -11.89 17.77
CA ALA A 379 4.25 -12.25 18.70
C ALA A 379 4.65 -12.18 20.19
N ASP A 380 5.96 -12.15 20.50
CA ASP A 380 6.48 -11.95 21.85
C ASP A 380 6.78 -10.47 22.16
N GLY A 381 6.30 -9.54 21.30
CA GLY A 381 6.37 -8.11 21.52
C GLY A 381 7.74 -7.49 21.28
N ARG A 382 8.62 -8.13 20.48
CA ARG A 382 9.88 -7.54 20.05
C ARG A 382 9.70 -6.83 18.71
N HIS A 383 10.48 -5.78 18.51
CA HIS A 383 10.43 -4.91 17.36
C HIS A 383 11.78 -4.89 16.65
N TYR A 384 11.76 -5.12 15.33
CA TYR A 384 12.98 -5.11 14.52
C TYR A 384 12.80 -4.21 13.30
N LEU A 385 13.90 -3.66 12.83
CA LEU A 385 14.02 -3.06 11.51
C LEU A 385 14.88 -3.99 10.63
N TYR A 386 14.28 -4.46 9.52
CA TYR A 386 14.97 -5.17 8.45
C TYR A 386 15.24 -4.18 7.33
N LEU A 387 16.50 -3.87 7.07
CA LEU A 387 16.90 -2.94 6.04
C LEU A 387 17.60 -3.72 4.93
N PHE A 388 16.93 -3.89 3.80
CA PHE A 388 17.55 -4.43 2.59
C PHE A 388 18.26 -3.29 1.87
N CYS A 389 19.57 -3.42 1.71
CA CYS A 389 20.42 -2.49 0.99
C CYS A 389 20.73 -3.10 -0.39
N GLU A 390 20.25 -2.48 -1.45
CA GLU A 390 20.51 -2.91 -2.82
C GLU A 390 21.95 -2.57 -3.21
N GLN A 391 22.70 -3.59 -3.62
CA GLN A 391 24.10 -3.43 -4.02
C GLN A 391 24.24 -3.82 -5.48
N ASP A 392 24.50 -2.84 -6.36
CA ASP A 392 24.78 -3.14 -7.76
C ASP A 392 26.21 -3.66 -7.92
N GLU A 393 26.36 -4.96 -8.07
CA GLU A 393 27.60 -5.57 -8.56
C GLU A 393 27.57 -5.79 -10.10
N GLY A 394 26.65 -5.13 -10.80
CA GLY A 394 26.78 -4.78 -12.23
C GLY A 394 26.68 -5.90 -13.25
N SER A 395 26.20 -7.14 -12.96
CA SER A 395 26.17 -8.18 -14.00
C SER A 395 25.17 -9.31 -13.84
N GLY A 396 24.28 -9.28 -12.85
CA GLY A 396 23.31 -10.34 -12.60
C GLY A 396 21.86 -9.88 -12.91
N PRO A 397 20.95 -10.81 -13.21
CA PRO A 397 19.54 -10.49 -13.39
C PRO A 397 18.80 -10.23 -12.06
N ILE A 398 19.47 -10.38 -10.93
CA ILE A 398 18.92 -10.14 -9.59
C ILE A 398 19.85 -9.15 -8.89
N PRO A 399 19.33 -8.05 -8.34
CA PRO A 399 20.12 -7.16 -7.51
C PRO A 399 20.63 -7.93 -6.28
N MET A 400 21.92 -7.87 -6.01
CA MET A 400 22.47 -8.37 -4.76
C MET A 400 22.03 -7.43 -3.65
N MET A 401 21.42 -7.98 -2.61
CA MET A 401 20.99 -7.20 -1.45
C MET A 401 21.69 -7.69 -0.19
N LEU A 402 22.01 -6.74 0.66
CA LEU A 402 22.47 -6.98 2.02
C LEU A 402 21.30 -6.65 2.97
N LEU A 403 20.78 -7.66 3.65
CA LEU A 403 19.86 -7.43 4.76
C LEU A 403 20.66 -7.08 6.02
N VAL A 404 20.43 -5.89 6.56
CA VAL A 404 20.93 -5.47 7.87
C VAL A 404 19.77 -5.45 8.85
N VAL A 405 19.95 -6.07 10.02
CA VAL A 405 18.90 -6.20 11.03
C VAL A 405 19.25 -5.39 12.28
N PHE A 406 18.28 -4.59 12.75
CA PHE A 406 18.36 -3.85 14.00
C PHE A 406 17.22 -4.29 14.94
N ASP A 407 17.54 -4.46 16.22
CA ASP A 407 16.56 -4.50 17.30
C ASP A 407 16.25 -3.05 17.68
N ILE A 408 14.98 -2.69 17.61
CA ILE A 408 14.48 -1.34 17.90
C ILE A 408 13.47 -1.35 19.06
N SER A 409 13.37 -2.47 19.78
CA SER A 409 12.47 -2.61 20.92
C SER A 409 12.77 -1.57 22.00
N GLY A 410 11.72 -0.92 22.52
CA GLY A 410 11.86 0.17 23.49
C GLY A 410 12.52 1.42 22.91
N GLY A 411 12.39 1.64 21.58
CA GLY A 411 12.94 2.80 20.87
C GLY A 411 14.47 2.86 20.78
N ARG A 412 15.18 1.83 21.26
CA ARG A 412 16.64 1.80 21.23
C ARG A 412 17.16 1.03 20.04
N ILE A 413 17.93 1.68 19.17
CA ILE A 413 18.47 1.09 17.96
C ILE A 413 19.75 0.31 18.28
N THR A 414 19.73 -1.01 18.05
CA THR A 414 20.87 -1.92 18.27
C THR A 414 21.06 -2.84 17.08
N ARG A 415 22.21 -2.78 16.41
CA ARG A 415 22.52 -3.67 15.29
C ARG A 415 22.62 -5.10 15.77
N VAL A 416 21.81 -5.99 15.17
CA VAL A 416 21.80 -7.44 15.45
C VAL A 416 22.79 -8.19 14.59
N GLY A 417 22.78 -7.93 13.28
CA GLY A 417 23.65 -8.60 12.31
C GLY A 417 23.24 -8.31 10.87
N GLU A 418 23.82 -9.10 9.96
CA GLU A 418 23.55 -8.96 8.52
C GLU A 418 23.57 -10.31 7.82
N MET A 419 22.95 -10.39 6.65
CA MET A 419 23.04 -11.53 5.74
C MET A 419 22.85 -11.09 4.28
N ASN A 420 23.57 -11.74 3.36
CA ASN A 420 23.35 -11.54 1.93
C ASN A 420 22.09 -12.27 1.50
N THR A 421 21.06 -11.51 1.19
CA THR A 421 19.75 -12.04 0.76
C THR A 421 18.91 -10.92 0.19
N ALA A 422 17.84 -11.25 -0.55
CA ALA A 422 16.84 -10.32 -1.03
C ALA A 422 15.43 -10.78 -0.60
N PRO A 423 14.43 -9.91 -0.58
CA PRO A 423 13.03 -10.36 -0.54
C PRO A 423 12.81 -11.35 -1.69
N GLY A 424 12.08 -12.45 -1.41
CA GLY A 424 12.00 -13.59 -2.34
C GLY A 424 11.62 -13.18 -3.76
N TYR A 425 12.56 -13.31 -4.68
CA TYR A 425 12.45 -12.92 -6.08
C TYR A 425 12.04 -14.11 -6.95
N ILE A 426 11.12 -13.86 -7.87
CA ILE A 426 10.75 -14.80 -8.92
C ILE A 426 11.16 -14.17 -10.26
N PRO A 427 11.63 -14.96 -11.25
CA PRO A 427 11.89 -14.43 -12.58
C PRO A 427 10.73 -13.58 -13.12
N ASP A 428 11.04 -12.57 -13.93
CA ASP A 428 10.10 -11.60 -14.51
C ASP A 428 9.71 -10.43 -13.56
N GLY A 429 10.56 -10.09 -12.57
CA GLY A 429 10.37 -8.92 -11.71
C GLY A 429 9.27 -9.09 -10.66
N ILE A 430 9.02 -10.32 -10.21
CA ILE A 430 8.02 -10.62 -9.20
C ILE A 430 8.72 -10.86 -7.87
N TYR A 431 8.26 -10.16 -6.82
CA TYR A 431 8.76 -10.28 -5.45
C TYR A 431 7.68 -10.80 -4.52
N ARG A 432 8.06 -11.60 -3.53
CA ARG A 432 7.19 -11.99 -2.42
C ARG A 432 7.29 -10.93 -1.35
N VAL A 433 6.18 -10.26 -1.06
CA VAL A 433 6.15 -9.25 -0.01
C VAL A 433 6.17 -9.90 1.36
N PRO A 434 7.15 -9.60 2.22
CA PRO A 434 7.15 -10.06 3.61
C PRO A 434 6.01 -9.41 4.41
N THR A 435 5.06 -10.21 4.89
CA THR A 435 3.91 -9.74 5.68
C THR A 435 3.79 -10.45 7.04
N ASP A 436 4.37 -11.66 7.17
CA ASP A 436 4.28 -12.50 8.36
C ASP A 436 5.69 -12.85 8.89
N PRO A 437 6.08 -12.42 10.10
CA PRO A 437 7.37 -12.75 10.68
C PRO A 437 7.52 -14.25 11.02
N MET A 438 6.42 -15.00 11.03
CA MET A 438 6.44 -16.45 11.24
C MET A 438 6.71 -17.22 9.94
N GLU A 439 6.43 -16.63 8.78
CA GLU A 439 6.72 -17.19 7.47
C GLU A 439 6.85 -16.11 6.39
N PHE A 440 8.07 -15.83 5.97
CA PHE A 440 8.37 -14.98 4.83
C PHE A 440 9.43 -15.62 3.95
N TYR A 441 9.63 -15.07 2.76
CA TYR A 441 10.48 -15.72 1.76
C TYR A 441 11.64 -14.82 1.40
N LEU A 442 12.83 -15.40 1.41
CA LEU A 442 14.07 -14.76 0.98
C LEU A 442 14.78 -15.63 -0.07
N ASP A 443 15.61 -14.98 -0.88
CA ASP A 443 16.44 -15.67 -1.86
C ASP A 443 17.69 -16.25 -1.22
N ASP A 444 18.06 -17.46 -1.66
CA ASP A 444 19.35 -18.06 -1.37
C ASP A 444 20.35 -17.71 -2.48
N PHE A 445 21.22 -16.73 -2.23
CA PHE A 445 22.29 -16.38 -3.16
C PHE A 445 23.38 -17.45 -3.31
N ASP A 446 23.52 -18.36 -2.33
CA ASP A 446 24.48 -19.44 -2.38
C ASP A 446 24.01 -20.58 -3.31
N SER A 447 22.73 -20.64 -3.65
CA SER A 447 22.21 -21.63 -4.58
C SER A 447 22.24 -21.10 -6.01
N MET A 448 22.92 -21.80 -6.91
CA MET A 448 22.84 -21.51 -8.36
C MET A 448 21.42 -21.67 -8.94
N ALA A 449 20.48 -22.17 -8.16
CA ALA A 449 19.10 -22.43 -8.56
C ALA A 449 18.19 -21.23 -8.33
N GLN A 450 18.64 -20.20 -7.59
CA GLN A 450 17.82 -19.04 -7.24
C GLN A 450 16.46 -19.46 -6.65
N GLU A 451 16.51 -20.33 -5.64
CA GLU A 451 15.31 -20.85 -5.01
C GLU A 451 14.91 -19.95 -3.84
N MET A 452 13.64 -19.50 -3.85
CA MET A 452 13.06 -18.86 -2.68
C MET A 452 12.95 -19.86 -1.55
N MET A 453 13.45 -19.48 -0.39
CA MET A 453 13.34 -20.27 0.82
C MET A 453 12.45 -19.59 1.86
N ALA A 454 11.72 -20.41 2.62
CA ALA A 454 10.91 -19.93 3.72
C ALA A 454 11.78 -19.69 4.95
N PHE A 455 11.57 -18.54 5.58
CA PHE A 455 12.24 -18.11 6.81
C PHE A 455 11.21 -17.74 7.88
N THR A 456 11.68 -17.65 9.10
CA THR A 456 11.00 -17.06 10.24
C THR A 456 11.95 -16.11 10.95
N VAL A 457 11.43 -15.17 11.72
CA VAL A 457 12.27 -14.36 12.61
C VAL A 457 12.81 -15.25 13.72
N GLY A 458 14.12 -15.41 13.79
CA GLY A 458 14.80 -16.20 14.80
C GLY A 458 14.84 -15.52 16.18
N PRO A 459 15.30 -16.23 17.21
CA PRO A 459 15.35 -15.71 18.59
C PRO A 459 16.23 -14.48 18.77
N THR A 460 17.19 -14.28 17.87
CA THR A 460 18.09 -13.12 17.85
C THR A 460 17.56 -11.95 17.02
N GLY A 461 16.47 -12.15 16.27
CA GLY A 461 15.96 -11.21 15.29
C GLY A 461 16.46 -11.45 13.87
N LEU A 462 17.53 -12.22 13.66
CA LEU A 462 17.97 -12.63 12.31
C LEU A 462 17.02 -13.67 11.72
N PRO A 463 16.80 -13.65 10.39
CA PRO A 463 16.06 -14.71 9.72
C PRO A 463 16.68 -16.10 9.96
N GLU A 464 15.83 -17.07 10.26
CA GLU A 464 16.20 -18.49 10.34
C GLU A 464 15.40 -19.29 9.31
N GLN A 465 16.06 -20.12 8.53
CA GLN A 465 15.43 -20.96 7.53
C GLN A 465 14.51 -21.99 8.19
N LYS A 466 13.30 -22.18 7.66
CA LYS A 466 12.30 -23.15 8.12
C LYS A 466 12.59 -24.57 7.60
#